data_b59aa8eadd3dfdad409d1bdea528f459
#
_entry.id   b59aa8eadd3dfdad409d1bdea528f459
#
_cell.length_a   1.000
_cell.length_b   1.000
_cell.length_c   1.000
_cell.angle_alpha   90.00
_cell.angle_beta   90.00
_cell.angle_gamma   90.00
#
_symmetry.space_group_name_H-M   'P 1'
#
loop_
_entity.id
_entity.type
_entity.pdbx_description
1 polymer ?
#
loop_
_entity_poly.entity_id
_entity_poly.type
_entity_poly.pdbx_seq_one_letter_code
_entity_poly.pdbx_strand_id
1 'polypeptide(L)'
;MTPRERLATARLYLVCDARPREWLQAAVRGGVDILQLRDKTLEDNGLIAAARDFRASGALFILNDRPDLVEACGADGVHVGQDDASPAQARALVGPERIVGRSTHAREQADDADADDDVDYLVAGPVHATPTKPGRPATGLGYIAYAARTVRKPWFAIGGIGATNVGEVVERGAGRIVVVRAITEADDPEAAARDLRAALEAPVGTARA
;
A
#
# COMPACT_ATOMS: atom_id res chain seq x y z
N MET A 1 -5.01 9.14 -17.50
CA MET A 1 -3.85 8.82 -16.65
C MET A 1 -3.66 7.32 -16.61
N THR A 2 -2.46 6.85 -16.91
CA THR A 2 -2.06 5.44 -16.79
C THR A 2 -1.99 5.00 -15.33
N PRO A 3 -2.01 3.70 -15.02
CA PRO A 3 -1.81 3.21 -13.65
C PRO A 3 -0.50 3.72 -13.02
N ARG A 4 0.60 3.81 -13.76
CA ARG A 4 1.89 4.33 -13.26
C ARG A 4 1.86 5.84 -12.97
N GLU A 5 1.17 6.64 -13.79
CA GLU A 5 0.98 8.07 -13.50
C GLU A 5 0.15 8.28 -12.23
N ARG A 6 -0.88 7.46 -12.00
CA ARG A 6 -1.66 7.49 -10.75
C ARG A 6 -0.82 7.07 -9.55
N LEU A 7 -0.02 6.02 -9.67
CA LEU A 7 0.91 5.56 -8.64
C LEU A 7 1.91 6.66 -8.24
N ALA A 8 2.43 7.39 -9.21
CA ALA A 8 3.44 8.45 -8.97
C ALA A 8 2.92 9.56 -8.05
N THR A 9 1.61 9.83 -8.06
CA THR A 9 0.96 10.88 -7.24
C THR A 9 0.28 10.35 -5.98
N ALA A 10 0.09 9.03 -5.88
CA ALA A 10 -0.61 8.39 -4.76
C ALA A 10 0.13 8.58 -3.43
N ARG A 11 -0.60 8.85 -2.35
CA ARG A 11 -0.08 9.06 -1.00
C ARG A 11 -0.70 8.17 0.06
N LEU A 12 -2.01 7.92 -0.02
CA LEU A 12 -2.74 7.10 0.93
C LEU A 12 -3.21 5.80 0.27
N TYR A 13 -2.72 4.69 0.78
CA TYR A 13 -2.95 3.36 0.29
C TYR A 13 -3.65 2.52 1.37
N LEU A 14 -4.83 2.00 1.07
CA LEU A 14 -5.60 1.15 1.97
C LEU A 14 -5.51 -0.32 1.53
N VAL A 15 -5.14 -1.20 2.45
CA VAL A 15 -5.26 -2.65 2.31
C VAL A 15 -6.44 -3.13 3.15
N CYS A 16 -7.37 -3.85 2.53
CA CYS A 16 -8.54 -4.40 3.22
C CYS A 16 -8.99 -5.74 2.62
N ASP A 17 -9.81 -6.45 3.37
CA ASP A 17 -10.62 -7.58 2.91
C ASP A 17 -11.74 -7.09 1.95
N ALA A 18 -12.54 -8.02 1.46
CA ALA A 18 -13.70 -7.67 0.63
C ALA A 18 -14.66 -6.74 1.38
N ARG A 19 -14.99 -5.61 0.77
CA ARG A 19 -15.90 -4.58 1.31
C ARG A 19 -16.92 -4.17 0.26
N PRO A 20 -18.13 -3.74 0.68
CA PRO A 20 -19.14 -3.19 -0.23
C PRO A 20 -18.62 -1.94 -0.94
N ARG A 21 -19.10 -1.73 -2.17
CA ARG A 21 -18.72 -0.59 -3.01
C ARG A 21 -18.86 0.77 -2.30
N GLU A 22 -19.97 0.98 -1.61
CA GLU A 22 -20.26 2.24 -0.93
C GLU A 22 -19.22 2.54 0.15
N TRP A 23 -18.77 1.52 0.87
CA TRP A 23 -17.71 1.64 1.87
C TRP A 23 -16.36 1.99 1.24
N LEU A 24 -15.99 1.29 0.14
CA LEU A 24 -14.77 1.59 -0.60
C LEU A 24 -14.78 3.00 -1.18
N GLN A 25 -15.91 3.43 -1.74
CA GLN A 25 -16.08 4.79 -2.26
C GLN A 25 -16.01 5.85 -1.15
N ALA A 26 -16.49 5.57 0.06
CA ALA A 26 -16.35 6.47 1.20
C ALA A 26 -14.86 6.67 1.54
N ALA A 27 -14.08 5.60 1.64
CA ALA A 27 -12.63 5.70 1.85
C ALA A 27 -11.93 6.51 0.73
N VAL A 28 -12.33 6.30 -0.53
CA VAL A 28 -11.79 7.05 -1.69
C VAL A 28 -12.15 8.53 -1.61
N ARG A 29 -13.40 8.90 -1.26
CA ARG A 29 -13.79 10.31 -1.04
C ARG A 29 -12.99 10.95 0.09
N GLY A 30 -12.59 10.17 1.10
CA GLY A 30 -11.69 10.62 2.18
C GLY A 30 -10.24 10.80 1.75
N GLY A 31 -9.85 10.39 0.54
CA GLY A 31 -8.52 10.62 -0.01
C GLY A 31 -7.65 9.37 -0.17
N VAL A 32 -8.23 8.16 -0.11
CA VAL A 32 -7.52 6.92 -0.49
C VAL A 32 -7.29 6.92 -2.00
N ASP A 33 -6.03 6.82 -2.39
CA ASP A 33 -5.59 6.78 -3.80
C ASP A 33 -5.51 5.36 -4.35
N ILE A 34 -5.09 4.40 -3.49
CA ILE A 34 -4.88 2.99 -3.84
C ILE A 34 -5.67 2.10 -2.90
N LEU A 35 -6.38 1.13 -3.46
CA LEU A 35 -7.04 0.04 -2.73
C LEU A 35 -6.38 -1.29 -3.08
N GLN A 36 -6.01 -2.06 -2.05
CA GLN A 36 -5.56 -3.45 -2.23
C GLN A 36 -6.59 -4.42 -1.65
N LEU A 37 -7.08 -5.31 -2.49
CA LEU A 37 -7.88 -6.45 -2.04
C LEU A 37 -6.94 -7.52 -1.47
N ARG A 38 -7.03 -7.74 -0.17
CA ARG A 38 -6.31 -8.78 0.57
C ARG A 38 -7.28 -9.54 1.46
N ASP A 39 -7.91 -10.55 0.91
CA ASP A 39 -8.80 -11.45 1.65
C ASP A 39 -8.24 -12.87 1.56
N LYS A 40 -7.83 -13.41 2.70
CA LYS A 40 -7.22 -14.75 2.79
C LYS A 40 -8.25 -15.86 3.04
N THR A 41 -9.52 -15.49 3.11
CA THR A 41 -10.63 -16.43 3.34
C THR A 41 -11.38 -16.76 2.05
N LEU A 42 -11.26 -15.91 1.04
CA LEU A 42 -11.92 -16.08 -0.24
C LEU A 42 -11.12 -16.97 -1.19
N GLU A 43 -11.81 -17.89 -1.83
CA GLU A 43 -11.32 -18.63 -2.99
C GLU A 43 -11.34 -17.75 -4.25
N ASP A 44 -10.75 -18.24 -5.35
CA ASP A 44 -10.55 -17.50 -6.61
C ASP A 44 -11.82 -16.81 -7.12
N ASN A 45 -12.94 -17.55 -7.17
CA ASN A 45 -14.23 -16.99 -7.61
C ASN A 45 -14.74 -15.88 -6.67
N GLY A 46 -14.48 -16.01 -5.37
CA GLY A 46 -14.81 -14.99 -4.37
C GLY A 46 -13.98 -13.72 -4.56
N LEU A 47 -12.67 -13.85 -4.81
CA LEU A 47 -11.78 -12.73 -5.10
C LEU A 47 -12.21 -12.01 -6.39
N ILE A 48 -12.52 -12.75 -7.46
CA ILE A 48 -13.02 -12.19 -8.74
C ILE A 48 -14.34 -11.45 -8.55
N ALA A 49 -15.23 -11.99 -7.71
CA ALA A 49 -16.51 -11.33 -7.42
C ALA A 49 -16.29 -10.02 -6.64
N ALA A 50 -15.49 -10.06 -5.56
CA ALA A 50 -15.17 -8.89 -4.74
C ALA A 50 -14.43 -7.80 -5.54
N ALA A 51 -13.57 -8.17 -6.47
CA ALA A 51 -12.81 -7.27 -7.34
C ALA A 51 -13.70 -6.28 -8.12
N ARG A 52 -14.95 -6.63 -8.40
CA ARG A 52 -15.92 -5.75 -9.10
C ARG A 52 -16.17 -4.46 -8.34
N ASP A 53 -16.27 -4.53 -7.01
CA ASP A 53 -16.50 -3.35 -6.17
C ASP A 53 -15.23 -2.50 -6.02
N PHE A 54 -14.06 -3.15 -5.94
CA PHE A 54 -12.77 -2.45 -5.94
C PHE A 54 -12.55 -1.66 -7.23
N ARG A 55 -12.78 -2.27 -8.40
CA ARG A 55 -12.70 -1.57 -9.69
C ARG A 55 -13.67 -0.38 -9.79
N ALA A 56 -14.88 -0.56 -9.27
CA ALA A 56 -15.91 0.48 -9.32
C ALA A 56 -15.73 1.59 -8.26
N SER A 57 -14.71 1.49 -7.40
CA SER A 57 -14.42 2.49 -6.37
C SER A 57 -13.84 3.80 -6.91
N GLY A 58 -13.13 3.73 -8.05
CA GLY A 58 -12.40 4.85 -8.65
C GLY A 58 -10.93 4.97 -8.21
N ALA A 59 -10.49 4.24 -7.18
CA ALA A 59 -9.08 4.16 -6.77
C ALA A 59 -8.24 3.32 -7.73
N LEU A 60 -6.91 3.42 -7.65
CA LEU A 60 -6.00 2.46 -8.25
C LEU A 60 -6.18 1.11 -7.53
N PHE A 61 -6.45 0.04 -8.27
CA PHE A 61 -6.78 -1.27 -7.70
C PHE A 61 -5.61 -2.26 -7.82
N ILE A 62 -5.12 -2.71 -6.68
CA ILE A 62 -4.03 -3.69 -6.56
C ILE A 62 -4.57 -4.99 -5.95
N LEU A 63 -4.17 -6.13 -6.51
CA LEU A 63 -4.48 -7.45 -5.96
C LEU A 63 -3.30 -7.94 -5.10
N ASN A 64 -3.58 -8.58 -3.96
CA ASN A 64 -2.55 -9.09 -3.07
C ASN A 64 -2.13 -10.52 -3.45
N ASP A 65 -0.82 -10.81 -3.59
CA ASP A 65 -0.15 -12.11 -3.72
C ASP A 65 -0.57 -13.00 -4.93
N ARG A 66 -1.54 -12.59 -5.74
CA ARG A 66 -2.14 -13.42 -6.81
C ARG A 66 -1.95 -12.79 -8.21
N PRO A 67 -0.71 -12.79 -8.76
CA PRO A 67 -0.46 -12.26 -10.10
C PRO A 67 -1.24 -12.99 -11.20
N ASP A 68 -1.55 -14.27 -11.00
CA ASP A 68 -2.35 -15.13 -11.88
C ASP A 68 -3.81 -14.69 -12.04
N LEU A 69 -4.37 -14.00 -11.04
CA LEU A 69 -5.76 -13.52 -11.05
C LEU A 69 -5.90 -12.03 -11.42
N VAL A 70 -4.82 -11.31 -11.63
CA VAL A 70 -4.87 -9.86 -11.90
C VAL A 70 -5.75 -9.54 -13.10
N GLU A 71 -5.64 -10.31 -14.19
CA GLU A 71 -6.47 -10.11 -15.39
C GLU A 71 -7.94 -10.42 -15.12
N ALA A 72 -8.25 -11.55 -14.51
CA ALA A 72 -9.62 -11.96 -14.18
C ALA A 72 -10.30 -10.99 -13.20
N CYS A 73 -9.55 -10.45 -12.26
CA CYS A 73 -10.01 -9.41 -11.34
C CYS A 73 -10.09 -8.03 -11.99
N GLY A 74 -9.43 -7.80 -13.14
CA GLY A 74 -9.28 -6.49 -13.77
C GLY A 74 -8.54 -5.50 -12.88
N ALA A 75 -7.55 -5.98 -12.12
CA ALA A 75 -6.72 -5.13 -11.27
C ALA A 75 -5.68 -4.37 -12.10
N ASP A 76 -5.30 -3.17 -11.62
CA ASP A 76 -4.25 -2.35 -12.23
C ASP A 76 -2.84 -2.92 -11.96
N GLY A 77 -2.73 -3.86 -11.00
CA GLY A 77 -1.47 -4.50 -10.67
C GLY A 77 -1.57 -5.49 -9.51
N VAL A 78 -0.41 -5.96 -9.08
CA VAL A 78 -0.24 -6.91 -7.97
C VAL A 78 0.77 -6.40 -6.95
N HIS A 79 0.58 -6.78 -5.69
CA HIS A 79 1.57 -6.60 -4.63
C HIS A 79 2.00 -7.95 -4.09
N VAL A 80 3.32 -8.21 -4.07
CA VAL A 80 3.90 -9.47 -3.61
C VAL A 80 4.82 -9.27 -2.39
N GLY A 81 4.77 -10.22 -1.45
CA GLY A 81 5.65 -10.30 -0.29
C GLY A 81 6.95 -11.05 -0.59
N GLN A 82 7.84 -11.20 0.41
CA GLN A 82 9.15 -11.83 0.25
C GLN A 82 9.06 -13.34 0.01
N ASP A 83 7.99 -13.97 0.51
CA ASP A 83 7.76 -15.43 0.44
C ASP A 83 6.79 -15.80 -0.70
N ASP A 84 6.30 -14.82 -1.47
CA ASP A 84 5.37 -15.00 -2.59
C ASP A 84 6.13 -15.10 -3.93
N ALA A 85 5.43 -14.95 -5.06
CA ALA A 85 6.05 -14.89 -6.37
C ALA A 85 7.15 -13.81 -6.43
N SER A 86 8.26 -14.10 -7.09
CA SER A 86 9.29 -13.08 -7.34
C SER A 86 8.74 -11.96 -8.24
N PRO A 87 9.34 -10.75 -8.22
CA PRO A 87 8.94 -9.67 -9.12
C PRO A 87 8.94 -10.09 -10.59
N ALA A 88 9.97 -10.81 -11.04
CA ALA A 88 10.08 -11.31 -12.40
C ALA A 88 8.95 -12.30 -12.76
N GLN A 89 8.60 -13.20 -11.84
CA GLN A 89 7.45 -14.10 -12.03
C GLN A 89 6.12 -13.34 -12.08
N ALA A 90 5.94 -12.39 -11.18
CA ALA A 90 4.75 -11.54 -11.18
C ALA A 90 4.64 -10.74 -12.49
N ARG A 91 5.75 -10.10 -12.92
CA ARG A 91 5.84 -9.34 -14.16
C ARG A 91 5.51 -10.17 -15.40
N ALA A 92 6.02 -11.40 -15.46
CA ALA A 92 5.74 -12.33 -16.55
C ALA A 92 4.24 -12.66 -16.67
N LEU A 93 3.52 -12.73 -15.55
CA LEU A 93 2.09 -13.01 -15.51
C LEU A 93 1.23 -11.78 -15.79
N VAL A 94 1.59 -10.61 -15.22
CA VAL A 94 0.73 -9.43 -15.34
C VAL A 94 1.02 -8.58 -16.60
N GLY A 95 2.16 -8.81 -17.24
CA GLY A 95 2.62 -8.07 -18.42
C GLY A 95 3.25 -6.70 -18.09
N PRO A 96 3.76 -5.99 -19.10
CA PRO A 96 4.58 -4.79 -18.90
C PRO A 96 3.79 -3.56 -18.44
N GLU A 97 2.49 -3.50 -18.72
CA GLU A 97 1.67 -2.31 -18.47
C GLU A 97 1.13 -2.24 -17.03
N ARG A 98 1.03 -3.38 -16.35
CA ARG A 98 0.48 -3.44 -14.99
C ARG A 98 1.55 -3.19 -13.93
N ILE A 99 1.09 -2.77 -12.77
CA ILE A 99 1.96 -2.42 -11.64
C ILE A 99 2.35 -3.67 -10.86
N VAL A 100 3.64 -3.76 -10.49
CA VAL A 100 4.16 -4.76 -9.55
C VAL A 100 4.75 -4.04 -8.34
N GLY A 101 4.18 -4.32 -7.15
CA GLY A 101 4.66 -3.82 -5.87
C GLY A 101 5.38 -4.88 -5.05
N ARG A 102 6.37 -4.48 -4.24
CA ARG A 102 7.17 -5.38 -3.41
C ARG A 102 7.18 -4.95 -1.94
N SER A 103 6.89 -5.89 -1.02
CA SER A 103 7.13 -5.68 0.42
C SER A 103 8.60 -5.74 0.75
N THR A 104 9.11 -4.85 1.61
CA THR A 104 10.49 -4.85 2.10
C THR A 104 10.55 -4.63 3.61
N HIS A 105 11.49 -5.33 4.29
CA HIS A 105 11.58 -5.40 5.74
C HIS A 105 13.01 -5.14 6.26
N ALA A 106 13.96 -4.92 5.35
CA ALA A 106 15.37 -4.64 5.63
C ALA A 106 15.92 -3.70 4.55
N ARG A 107 17.07 -3.07 4.84
CA ARG A 107 17.72 -2.12 3.93
C ARG A 107 18.09 -2.78 2.62
N GLU A 108 18.70 -3.95 2.70
CA GLU A 108 19.14 -4.75 1.55
C GLU A 108 17.95 -5.08 0.63
N GLN A 109 16.80 -5.45 1.22
CA GLN A 109 15.56 -5.70 0.45
C GLN A 109 15.01 -4.45 -0.24
N ALA A 110 15.18 -3.27 0.41
CA ALA A 110 14.75 -2.01 -0.20
C ALA A 110 15.66 -1.63 -1.37
N ASP A 111 16.98 -1.82 -1.22
CA ASP A 111 17.97 -1.54 -2.26
C ASP A 111 17.77 -2.48 -3.47
N ASP A 112 17.56 -3.78 -3.22
CA ASP A 112 17.27 -4.78 -4.25
C ASP A 112 15.98 -4.42 -5.02
N ALA A 113 14.91 -4.07 -4.29
CA ALA A 113 13.63 -3.71 -4.91
C ALA A 113 13.69 -2.36 -5.66
N ASP A 114 14.51 -1.39 -5.22
CA ASP A 114 14.72 -0.13 -5.92
C ASP A 114 15.52 -0.32 -7.21
N ALA A 115 16.42 -1.31 -7.25
CA ALA A 115 17.23 -1.63 -8.42
C ALA A 115 16.54 -2.58 -9.42
N ASP A 116 15.51 -3.32 -9.00
CA ASP A 116 14.82 -4.34 -9.81
C ASP A 116 13.82 -3.70 -10.80
N ASP A 117 14.09 -3.81 -12.11
CA ASP A 117 13.24 -3.23 -13.18
C ASP A 117 11.83 -3.82 -13.24
N ASP A 118 11.60 -5.01 -12.66
CA ASP A 118 10.27 -5.62 -12.58
C ASP A 118 9.40 -5.04 -11.45
N VAL A 119 9.97 -4.23 -10.54
CA VAL A 119 9.28 -3.56 -9.43
C VAL A 119 8.94 -2.12 -9.77
N ASP A 120 7.67 -1.74 -9.68
CA ASP A 120 7.20 -0.35 -9.87
C ASP A 120 7.18 0.46 -8.57
N TYR A 121 6.93 -0.17 -7.42
CA TYR A 121 6.95 0.48 -6.11
C TYR A 121 7.29 -0.51 -5.00
N LEU A 122 7.73 0.01 -3.87
CA LEU A 122 7.99 -0.81 -2.69
C LEU A 122 7.23 -0.31 -1.45
N VAL A 123 7.02 -1.23 -0.51
CA VAL A 123 6.37 -0.96 0.77
C VAL A 123 7.34 -1.32 1.89
N ALA A 124 7.75 -0.31 2.67
CA ALA A 124 8.76 -0.40 3.72
C ALA A 124 8.11 -0.56 5.11
N GLY A 125 8.40 -1.65 5.82
CA GLY A 125 7.88 -1.90 7.17
C GLY A 125 7.90 -3.36 7.60
N PRO A 126 7.25 -3.71 8.73
CA PRO A 126 6.33 -2.85 9.50
C PRO A 126 7.06 -1.84 10.40
N VAL A 127 6.65 -0.57 10.39
CA VAL A 127 7.27 0.48 11.23
C VAL A 127 7.08 0.15 12.70
N HIS A 128 5.85 -0.16 13.10
CA HIS A 128 5.46 -0.59 14.45
C HIS A 128 4.95 -2.03 14.43
N ALA A 129 5.02 -2.70 15.58
CA ALA A 129 4.41 -4.02 15.73
C ALA A 129 2.92 -3.96 15.40
N THR A 130 2.42 -4.96 14.66
CA THR A 130 1.03 -4.99 14.20
C THR A 130 0.49 -6.41 14.19
N PRO A 131 -0.76 -6.64 14.62
CA PRO A 131 -1.40 -7.94 14.56
C PRO A 131 -1.74 -8.38 13.13
N THR A 132 -1.72 -7.49 12.15
CA THR A 132 -2.05 -7.81 10.74
C THR A 132 -1.09 -8.85 10.12
N LYS A 133 0.18 -8.87 10.56
CA LYS A 133 1.16 -9.92 10.24
C LYS A 133 1.85 -10.36 11.55
N PRO A 134 1.25 -11.29 12.32
CA PRO A 134 1.80 -11.73 13.60
C PRO A 134 3.21 -12.30 13.45
N GLY A 135 4.08 -12.10 14.47
CA GLY A 135 5.43 -12.66 14.50
C GLY A 135 6.48 -11.89 13.70
N ARG A 136 6.12 -10.85 12.95
CA ARG A 136 7.09 -10.01 12.25
C ARG A 136 7.55 -8.87 13.15
N PRO A 137 8.86 -8.75 13.48
CA PRO A 137 9.37 -7.66 14.31
C PRO A 137 9.20 -6.31 13.60
N ALA A 138 9.03 -5.24 14.39
CA ALA A 138 9.02 -3.88 13.89
C ALA A 138 10.40 -3.51 13.31
N THR A 139 10.42 -2.87 12.14
CA THR A 139 11.64 -2.34 11.52
C THR A 139 12.04 -0.98 12.10
N GLY A 140 11.08 -0.28 12.71
CA GLY A 140 11.26 1.01 13.35
C GLY A 140 11.44 2.18 12.39
N LEU A 141 11.43 3.38 12.97
CA LEU A 141 11.57 4.65 12.24
C LEU A 141 12.94 4.82 11.56
N GLY A 142 13.97 4.11 12.04
CA GLY A 142 15.31 4.12 11.42
C GLY A 142 15.32 3.54 9.98
N TYR A 143 14.49 2.53 9.72
CA TYR A 143 14.33 1.98 8.39
C TYR A 143 13.56 2.94 7.46
N ILE A 144 12.55 3.63 7.97
CA ILE A 144 11.82 4.65 7.20
C ILE A 144 12.75 5.80 6.81
N ALA A 145 13.56 6.30 7.74
CA ALA A 145 14.55 7.34 7.45
C ALA A 145 15.62 6.86 6.45
N TYR A 146 15.97 5.57 6.44
CA TYR A 146 16.83 4.98 5.42
C TYR A 146 16.15 5.02 4.05
N ALA A 147 14.94 4.46 3.92
CA ALA A 147 14.19 4.44 2.68
C ALA A 147 14.00 5.85 2.08
N ALA A 148 13.69 6.83 2.94
CA ALA A 148 13.54 8.24 2.51
C ALA A 148 14.80 8.84 1.88
N ARG A 149 16.00 8.36 2.25
CA ARG A 149 17.28 8.87 1.71
C ARG A 149 17.77 8.12 0.49
N THR A 150 17.42 6.83 0.34
CA THR A 150 18.06 5.94 -0.64
C THR A 150 17.13 5.50 -1.76
N VAL A 151 15.84 5.27 -1.47
CA VAL A 151 14.88 4.76 -2.45
C VAL A 151 14.42 5.86 -3.40
N ARG A 152 14.48 5.58 -4.70
CA ARG A 152 14.10 6.51 -5.79
C ARG A 152 12.73 6.21 -6.38
N LYS A 153 12.33 4.92 -6.38
CA LYS A 153 10.99 4.51 -6.81
C LYS A 153 9.90 5.03 -5.86
N PRO A 154 8.64 5.11 -6.28
CA PRO A 154 7.54 5.32 -5.36
C PRO A 154 7.60 4.30 -4.22
N TRP A 155 7.54 4.77 -2.97
CA TRP A 155 7.54 3.88 -1.81
C TRP A 155 6.56 4.37 -0.74
N PHE A 156 6.08 3.44 0.06
CA PHE A 156 5.09 3.68 1.10
C PHE A 156 5.56 3.06 2.42
N ALA A 157 5.40 3.79 3.53
CA ALA A 157 5.61 3.23 4.86
C ALA A 157 4.37 2.44 5.32
N ILE A 158 4.57 1.28 5.96
CA ILE A 158 3.48 0.44 6.47
C ILE A 158 3.78 -0.07 7.88
N GLY A 159 2.72 -0.41 8.61
CA GLY A 159 2.78 -1.20 9.84
C GLY A 159 2.47 -0.39 11.08
N GLY A 160 1.28 -0.60 11.63
CA GLY A 160 0.80 0.05 12.84
C GLY A 160 0.62 1.55 12.73
N ILE A 161 0.55 2.10 11.50
CA ILE A 161 0.37 3.54 11.26
C ILE A 161 -1.12 3.90 11.41
N GLY A 162 -1.39 4.98 12.13
CA GLY A 162 -2.71 5.54 12.36
C GLY A 162 -2.63 7.03 12.72
N ALA A 163 -3.77 7.65 13.05
CA ALA A 163 -3.87 9.08 13.33
C ALA A 163 -2.94 9.55 14.46
N THR A 164 -2.65 8.68 15.43
CA THR A 164 -1.84 9.03 16.62
C THR A 164 -0.33 9.03 16.37
N ASN A 165 0.15 8.38 15.31
CA ASN A 165 1.59 8.19 15.06
C ASN A 165 2.03 8.48 13.63
N VAL A 166 1.13 8.83 12.72
CA VAL A 166 1.47 9.18 11.33
C VAL A 166 2.46 10.36 11.27
N GLY A 167 2.38 11.32 12.20
CA GLY A 167 3.27 12.48 12.25
C GLY A 167 4.74 12.08 12.38
N GLU A 168 5.07 11.16 13.29
CA GLU A 168 6.46 10.70 13.47
C GLU A 168 7.00 9.95 12.22
N VAL A 169 6.13 9.27 11.46
CA VAL A 169 6.50 8.60 10.22
C VAL A 169 6.80 9.62 9.12
N VAL A 170 5.98 10.67 9.03
CA VAL A 170 6.17 11.80 8.11
C VAL A 170 7.46 12.58 8.44
N GLU A 171 7.75 12.83 9.71
CA GLU A 171 9.00 13.45 10.16
C GLU A 171 10.26 12.67 9.75
N ARG A 172 10.14 11.36 9.54
CA ARG A 172 11.22 10.51 9.02
C ARG A 172 11.30 10.48 7.49
N GLY A 173 10.50 11.28 6.80
CA GLY A 173 10.54 11.50 5.36
C GLY A 173 9.55 10.64 4.56
N ALA A 174 8.63 9.93 5.19
CA ALA A 174 7.59 9.18 4.47
C ALA A 174 6.47 10.13 4.01
N GLY A 175 6.45 10.47 2.73
CA GLY A 175 5.35 11.23 2.11
C GLY A 175 4.16 10.38 1.66
N ARG A 176 4.23 9.04 1.86
CA ARG A 176 3.23 8.05 1.45
C ARG A 176 3.11 6.94 2.49
N ILE A 177 1.88 6.51 2.79
CA ILE A 177 1.63 5.45 3.78
C ILE A 177 0.66 4.40 3.26
N VAL A 178 0.81 3.18 3.77
CA VAL A 178 -0.17 2.10 3.69
C VAL A 178 -0.79 1.91 5.06
N VAL A 179 -2.10 1.84 5.11
CA VAL A 179 -2.86 1.58 6.32
C VAL A 179 -3.80 0.39 6.14
N VAL A 180 -4.18 -0.24 7.24
CA VAL A 180 -5.20 -1.28 7.32
C VAL A 180 -6.22 -0.82 8.36
N ARG A 181 -6.02 -1.17 9.63
CA ARG A 181 -6.96 -0.98 10.73
C ARG A 181 -7.35 0.48 11.00
N ALA A 182 -6.45 1.42 10.72
CA ALA A 182 -6.74 2.84 10.88
C ALA A 182 -7.98 3.32 10.09
N ILE A 183 -8.35 2.59 9.02
CA ILE A 183 -9.57 2.86 8.25
C ILE A 183 -10.57 1.70 8.38
N THR A 184 -10.11 0.42 8.37
CA THR A 184 -11.04 -0.72 8.37
C THR A 184 -11.78 -0.91 9.69
N GLU A 185 -11.25 -0.41 10.80
CA GLU A 185 -11.87 -0.47 12.14
C GLU A 185 -12.48 0.89 12.56
N ALA A 186 -12.48 1.89 11.67
CA ALA A 186 -13.12 3.18 11.95
C ALA A 186 -14.63 3.13 11.68
N ASP A 187 -15.41 3.81 12.52
CA ASP A 187 -16.85 3.97 12.33
C ASP A 187 -17.19 4.73 11.04
N ASP A 188 -16.35 5.71 10.68
CA ASP A 188 -16.45 6.51 9.45
C ASP A 188 -15.14 6.39 8.65
N PRO A 189 -15.11 5.52 7.60
CA PRO A 189 -13.93 5.34 6.78
C PRO A 189 -13.54 6.58 5.95
N GLU A 190 -14.50 7.44 5.61
CA GLU A 190 -14.25 8.69 4.89
C GLU A 190 -13.53 9.71 5.79
N ALA A 191 -14.01 9.90 7.00
CA ALA A 191 -13.38 10.79 7.98
C ALA A 191 -11.97 10.29 8.35
N ALA A 192 -11.80 9.00 8.64
CA ALA A 192 -10.50 8.41 8.98
C ALA A 192 -9.48 8.57 7.85
N ALA A 193 -9.89 8.37 6.60
CA ALA A 193 -9.03 8.57 5.44
C ALA A 193 -8.65 10.05 5.27
N ARG A 194 -9.60 10.97 5.46
CA ARG A 194 -9.38 12.42 5.36
C ARG A 194 -8.37 12.91 6.39
N ASP A 195 -8.46 12.45 7.61
CA ASP A 195 -7.52 12.83 8.70
C ASP A 195 -6.10 12.35 8.40
N LEU A 196 -5.94 11.10 7.94
CA LEU A 196 -4.66 10.57 7.52
C LEU A 196 -4.08 11.32 6.31
N ARG A 197 -4.93 11.66 5.34
CA ARG A 197 -4.52 12.44 4.16
C ARG A 197 -4.04 13.84 4.56
N ALA A 198 -4.75 14.53 5.43
CA ALA A 198 -4.36 15.83 5.95
C ALA A 198 -3.01 15.78 6.69
N ALA A 199 -2.77 14.72 7.47
CA ALA A 199 -1.47 14.52 8.15
C ALA A 199 -0.29 14.36 7.18
N LEU A 200 -0.52 13.74 6.00
CA LEU A 200 0.51 13.59 4.95
C LEU A 200 0.78 14.90 4.19
N GLU A 201 -0.13 15.86 4.23
CA GLU A 201 -0.04 17.16 3.54
C GLU A 201 0.42 18.27 4.48
N ALA A 202 0.41 18.00 5.78
CA ALA A 202 0.88 18.96 6.76
C ALA A 202 2.37 19.28 6.53
N PRO A 203 2.79 20.55 6.59
CA PRO A 203 4.19 20.91 6.50
C PRO A 203 4.95 20.21 7.65
N VAL A 204 6.01 19.49 7.31
CA VAL A 204 6.91 18.92 8.32
C VAL A 204 7.43 20.07 9.16
N GLY A 205 7.04 20.13 10.44
CA GLY A 205 7.43 21.21 11.32
C GLY A 205 8.96 21.31 11.31
N THR A 206 9.47 22.48 10.97
CA THR A 206 10.87 22.83 11.22
C THR A 206 11.09 22.64 12.71
N ALA A 207 11.79 21.59 13.07
CA ALA A 207 12.21 21.38 14.45
C ALA A 207 12.82 22.69 14.92
N ARG A 208 12.18 23.32 15.91
CA ARG A 208 12.81 24.48 16.58
C ARG A 208 14.11 23.96 17.18
N ALA A 209 15.19 24.56 16.71
CA ALA A 209 16.53 24.40 17.24
C ALA A 209 16.55 24.73 18.75
#